data_da59516d98b5f8fc15535d327b66a8f7
#
_entry.id   da59516d98b5f8fc15535d327b66a8f7
#
_cell.length_a   1.000
_cell.length_b   1.000
_cell.length_c   1.000
_cell.angle_alpha   90.00
_cell.angle_beta   90.00
_cell.angle_gamma   90.00
#
_symmetry.space_group_name_H-M   'P 1'
#
loop_
_entity.id
_entity.type
_entity.pdbx_description
1 polymer ?
#
loop_
_entity_poly.entity_id
_entity_poly.type
_entity_poly.pdbx_seq_one_letter_code
_entity_poly.pdbx_strand_id
1 'polypeptide(L)'
;MAFHHVAISTRDLAATHAFYTEVMGFELLRVDAAPTPEALFDENGANDGWARHVFYDTGGGQCLAVWDFHDPAHLSTEFDPSISRGLGLPPWTNHIAFDAPTLDALAAHRDRWTANGLPVIEINHGWCTSIYAEDPNGITVEFCCTTGDVRDPAAAALLVDPAPPLETPPEPIFYVPEDATAG
;
A
#
# COMPACT_ATOMS: atom_id res chain seq x y z
N MET A 1 -2.05 10.25 18.77
CA MET A 1 -2.63 10.58 17.47
C MET A 1 -2.52 9.33 16.61
N ALA A 2 -3.57 9.01 15.85
CA ALA A 2 -3.58 7.93 14.88
C ALA A 2 -3.77 8.54 13.47
N PHE A 3 -3.44 7.81 12.43
CA PHE A 3 -3.81 8.19 11.07
C PHE A 3 -5.35 8.14 10.95
N HIS A 4 -5.93 9.07 10.17
CA HIS A 4 -7.33 8.98 9.79
C HIS A 4 -7.48 8.12 8.52
N HIS A 5 -6.72 8.47 7.49
CA HIS A 5 -6.60 7.70 6.26
C HIS A 5 -5.26 7.98 5.56
N VAL A 6 -4.87 7.05 4.71
CA VAL A 6 -3.80 7.22 3.71
C VAL A 6 -4.47 7.18 2.35
N ALA A 7 -4.09 8.09 1.44
CA ALA A 7 -4.64 8.13 0.09
C ALA A 7 -3.59 7.74 -0.95
N ILE A 8 -4.01 6.91 -1.90
CA ILE A 8 -3.26 6.52 -3.08
C ILE A 8 -4.04 6.88 -4.34
N SER A 9 -3.39 6.83 -5.48
CA SER A 9 -4.05 6.95 -6.79
C SER A 9 -4.07 5.61 -7.51
N THR A 10 -5.01 5.47 -8.46
CA THR A 10 -5.09 4.30 -9.34
C THR A 10 -5.33 4.71 -10.79
N ARG A 11 -4.93 3.83 -11.72
CA ARG A 11 -5.27 3.89 -13.14
C ARG A 11 -6.29 2.81 -13.52
N ASP A 12 -6.54 1.86 -12.62
CA ASP A 12 -7.53 0.79 -12.80
C ASP A 12 -8.27 0.58 -11.47
N LEU A 13 -9.37 1.32 -11.31
CA LEU A 13 -10.20 1.23 -10.10
C LEU A 13 -10.82 -0.16 -9.94
N ALA A 14 -11.14 -0.87 -11.03
CA ALA A 14 -11.77 -2.20 -10.94
C ALA A 14 -10.79 -3.22 -10.35
N ALA A 15 -9.56 -3.27 -10.89
CA ALA A 15 -8.51 -4.14 -10.35
C ALA A 15 -8.15 -3.76 -8.91
N THR A 16 -8.04 -2.45 -8.62
CA THR A 16 -7.74 -1.95 -7.28
C THR A 16 -8.84 -2.32 -6.28
N HIS A 17 -10.13 -2.17 -6.67
CA HIS A 17 -11.25 -2.53 -5.82
C HIS A 17 -11.26 -4.04 -5.51
N ALA A 18 -11.12 -4.90 -6.53
CA ALA A 18 -11.04 -6.34 -6.34
C ALA A 18 -9.88 -6.72 -5.41
N PHE A 19 -8.70 -6.12 -5.60
CA PHE A 19 -7.55 -6.37 -4.75
C PHE A 19 -7.82 -6.01 -3.28
N TYR A 20 -8.28 -4.78 -3.01
CA TYR A 20 -8.47 -4.36 -1.62
C TYR A 20 -9.66 -5.04 -0.93
N THR A 21 -10.68 -5.49 -1.66
CA THR A 21 -11.82 -6.21 -1.06
C THR A 21 -11.61 -7.72 -0.98
N GLU A 22 -11.13 -8.36 -2.04
CA GLU A 22 -11.03 -9.83 -2.10
C GLU A 22 -9.71 -10.33 -1.54
N VAL A 23 -8.58 -9.65 -1.88
CA VAL A 23 -7.25 -10.07 -1.48
C VAL A 23 -6.86 -9.50 -0.12
N MET A 24 -7.04 -8.19 0.10
CA MET A 24 -6.74 -7.57 1.40
C MET A 24 -7.85 -7.85 2.43
N GLY A 25 -9.09 -8.06 1.99
CA GLY A 25 -10.24 -8.35 2.84
C GLY A 25 -10.81 -7.10 3.51
N PHE A 26 -10.64 -5.92 2.91
CA PHE A 26 -11.18 -4.66 3.41
C PHE A 26 -12.64 -4.48 2.97
N GLU A 27 -13.41 -3.75 3.77
CA GLU A 27 -14.79 -3.40 3.45
C GLU A 27 -14.84 -2.05 2.73
N LEU A 28 -15.60 -1.96 1.63
CA LEU A 28 -15.90 -0.68 0.98
C LEU A 28 -16.83 0.13 1.87
N LEU A 29 -16.38 1.31 2.30
CA LEU A 29 -17.18 2.19 3.17
C LEU A 29 -17.91 3.27 2.38
N ARG A 30 -17.25 3.91 1.43
CA ARG A 30 -17.76 5.13 0.81
C ARG A 30 -17.15 5.38 -0.57
N VAL A 31 -17.95 5.95 -1.46
CA VAL A 31 -17.51 6.49 -2.74
C VAL A 31 -18.10 7.88 -2.90
N ASP A 32 -17.23 8.88 -3.07
CA ASP A 32 -17.60 10.22 -3.47
C ASP A 32 -17.14 10.46 -4.91
N ALA A 33 -17.94 11.17 -5.69
CA ALA A 33 -17.56 11.61 -7.04
C ALA A 33 -17.87 13.10 -7.18
N ALA A 34 -16.90 13.83 -7.69
CA ALA A 34 -17.01 15.28 -7.86
C ALA A 34 -16.16 15.77 -9.05
N PRO A 35 -16.47 16.95 -9.62
CA PRO A 35 -15.55 17.63 -10.53
C PRO A 35 -14.17 17.79 -9.88
N THR A 36 -13.09 17.64 -10.69
CA THR A 36 -11.76 17.98 -10.19
C THR A 36 -11.65 19.48 -9.94
N PRO A 37 -10.85 19.94 -8.95
CA PRO A 37 -10.65 21.37 -8.71
C PRO A 37 -10.17 22.10 -9.96
N GLU A 38 -9.31 21.49 -10.76
CA GLU A 38 -8.77 22.02 -12.01
C GLU A 38 -9.91 22.24 -13.04
N ALA A 39 -10.86 21.29 -13.12
CA ALA A 39 -12.03 21.43 -14.00
C ALA A 39 -12.94 22.58 -13.60
N LEU A 40 -13.06 22.86 -12.29
CA LEU A 40 -13.88 23.96 -11.78
C LEU A 40 -13.29 25.34 -12.11
N PHE A 41 -11.97 25.42 -12.34
CA PHE A 41 -11.27 26.68 -12.63
C PHE A 41 -10.82 26.79 -14.10
N ASP A 42 -11.28 25.90 -14.96
CA ASP A 42 -11.00 26.00 -16.40
C ASP A 42 -11.76 27.20 -17.00
N GLU A 43 -11.02 28.26 -17.32
CA GLU A 43 -11.56 29.50 -17.90
C GLU A 43 -12.20 29.26 -19.28
N ASN A 44 -11.86 28.17 -19.97
CA ASN A 44 -12.41 27.84 -21.28
C ASN A 44 -13.75 27.10 -21.19
N GLY A 45 -14.15 26.66 -20.01
CA GLY A 45 -15.45 26.02 -19.74
C GLY A 45 -15.71 24.72 -20.51
N ALA A 46 -14.65 24.09 -21.01
CA ALA A 46 -14.73 22.94 -21.92
C ALA A 46 -14.33 21.62 -21.24
N ASN A 47 -14.13 21.62 -19.93
CA ASN A 47 -13.59 20.48 -19.24
C ASN A 47 -14.61 19.84 -18.29
N ASP A 48 -14.91 18.58 -18.56
CA ASP A 48 -15.79 17.71 -17.77
C ASP A 48 -14.99 16.84 -16.76
N GLY A 49 -13.78 17.28 -16.38
CA GLY A 49 -12.89 16.55 -15.48
C GLY A 49 -13.54 16.27 -14.12
N TRP A 50 -13.45 15.03 -13.68
CA TRP A 50 -13.99 14.58 -12.41
C TRP A 50 -13.12 13.47 -11.80
N ALA A 51 -13.32 13.18 -10.52
CA ALA A 51 -12.64 12.10 -9.84
C ALA A 51 -13.57 11.37 -8.88
N ARG A 52 -13.23 10.10 -8.60
CA ARG A 52 -13.80 9.34 -7.48
C ARG A 52 -12.80 9.28 -6.34
N HIS A 53 -13.34 9.41 -5.14
CA HIS A 53 -12.61 9.19 -3.90
C HIS A 53 -13.28 8.04 -3.15
N VAL A 54 -12.61 6.90 -3.10
CA VAL A 54 -13.12 5.63 -2.58
C VAL A 54 -12.45 5.33 -1.26
N PHE A 55 -13.22 4.89 -0.23
CA PHE A 55 -12.70 4.60 1.10
C PHE A 55 -12.98 3.15 1.48
N TYR A 56 -11.96 2.49 2.00
CA TYR A 56 -12.01 1.13 2.53
C TYR A 56 -11.66 1.13 4.01
N ASP A 57 -12.40 0.36 4.83
CA ASP A 57 -12.06 0.10 6.23
C ASP A 57 -10.82 -0.80 6.32
N THR A 58 -9.79 -0.32 6.97
CA THR A 58 -8.56 -1.10 7.25
C THR A 58 -8.53 -1.62 8.69
N GLY A 59 -9.60 -1.40 9.45
CA GLY A 59 -9.67 -1.72 10.87
C GLY A 59 -9.25 -0.56 11.77
N GLY A 60 -9.60 -0.66 13.05
CA GLY A 60 -9.21 0.34 14.04
C GLY A 60 -9.78 1.75 13.84
N GLY A 61 -10.78 1.92 12.97
CA GLY A 61 -11.35 3.22 12.60
C GLY A 61 -10.49 4.03 11.63
N GLN A 62 -9.56 3.38 10.93
CA GLN A 62 -8.69 3.96 9.93
C GLN A 62 -9.13 3.51 8.53
N CYS A 63 -8.79 4.28 7.50
CA CYS A 63 -9.18 3.97 6.13
C CYS A 63 -7.99 4.03 5.17
N LEU A 64 -8.06 3.20 4.13
CA LEU A 64 -7.35 3.43 2.89
C LEU A 64 -8.28 4.20 1.95
N ALA A 65 -7.80 5.29 1.37
CA ALA A 65 -8.51 6.04 0.35
C ALA A 65 -7.84 5.85 -1.02
N VAL A 66 -8.66 5.79 -2.07
CA VAL A 66 -8.18 5.64 -3.45
C VAL A 66 -8.77 6.74 -4.32
N TRP A 67 -7.92 7.42 -5.08
CA TRP A 67 -8.30 8.37 -6.09
C TRP A 67 -8.26 7.75 -7.49
N ASP A 68 -9.38 7.87 -8.21
CA ASP A 68 -9.55 7.50 -9.61
C ASP A 68 -9.91 8.75 -10.40
N PHE A 69 -8.98 9.21 -11.26
CA PHE A 69 -9.09 10.50 -11.96
C PHE A 69 -9.57 10.33 -13.40
N HIS A 70 -10.52 11.18 -13.80
CA HIS A 70 -11.08 11.31 -15.15
C HIS A 70 -10.99 12.76 -15.61
N ASP A 71 -9.77 13.27 -15.72
CA ASP A 71 -9.49 14.67 -16.11
C ASP A 71 -8.30 14.75 -17.08
N PRO A 72 -8.48 14.26 -18.34
CA PRO A 72 -7.39 14.21 -19.30
C PRO A 72 -6.90 15.59 -19.78
N ALA A 73 -7.66 16.65 -19.51
CA ALA A 73 -7.26 18.02 -19.88
C ALA A 73 -6.18 18.56 -18.94
N HIS A 74 -6.21 18.21 -17.66
CA HIS A 74 -5.28 18.75 -16.66
C HIS A 74 -4.34 17.70 -16.07
N LEU A 75 -4.73 16.41 -16.10
CA LEU A 75 -3.97 15.34 -15.50
C LEU A 75 -3.46 14.38 -16.57
N SER A 76 -2.17 14.06 -16.51
CA SER A 76 -1.60 13.02 -17.37
C SER A 76 -2.24 11.67 -17.08
N THR A 77 -2.63 10.95 -18.11
CA THR A 77 -3.08 9.56 -18.01
C THR A 77 -1.91 8.56 -17.92
N GLU A 78 -0.67 9.06 -18.07
CA GLU A 78 0.57 8.27 -18.08
C GLU A 78 1.35 8.36 -16.76
N PHE A 79 0.70 8.75 -15.65
CA PHE A 79 1.36 8.76 -14.35
C PHE A 79 1.58 7.34 -13.82
N ASP A 80 2.65 7.14 -13.03
CA ASP A 80 2.85 5.92 -12.26
C ASP A 80 2.16 6.08 -10.89
N PRO A 81 1.18 5.23 -10.53
CA PRO A 81 0.50 5.33 -9.25
C PRO A 81 1.43 5.01 -8.06
N SER A 82 2.48 4.22 -8.27
CA SER A 82 3.48 3.93 -7.26
C SER A 82 4.44 5.10 -7.09
N ILE A 83 4.42 5.72 -5.91
CA ILE A 83 5.34 6.82 -5.57
C ILE A 83 6.80 6.38 -5.74
N SER A 84 7.14 5.19 -5.28
CA SER A 84 8.51 4.67 -5.40
C SER A 84 8.94 4.56 -6.85
N ARG A 85 8.12 3.92 -7.71
CA ARG A 85 8.42 3.73 -9.12
C ARG A 85 8.46 5.07 -9.87
N GLY A 86 7.48 5.92 -9.64
CA GLY A 86 7.40 7.25 -10.26
C GLY A 86 8.60 8.15 -9.94
N LEU A 87 9.25 7.93 -8.80
CA LEU A 87 10.47 8.63 -8.39
C LEU A 87 11.76 7.86 -8.73
N GLY A 88 11.68 6.67 -9.33
CA GLY A 88 12.84 5.83 -9.62
C GLY A 88 13.48 5.23 -8.37
N LEU A 89 12.75 5.08 -7.29
CA LEU A 89 13.18 4.46 -6.04
C LEU A 89 12.87 2.97 -6.02
N PRO A 90 13.55 2.17 -5.18
CA PRO A 90 13.18 0.78 -4.96
C PRO A 90 11.72 0.66 -4.50
N PRO A 91 10.95 -0.36 -4.98
CA PRO A 91 9.50 -0.47 -4.71
C PRO A 91 9.12 -0.45 -3.23
N TRP A 92 9.94 -1.05 -2.37
CA TRP A 92 9.74 -1.12 -0.93
C TRP A 92 9.93 0.22 -0.19
N THR A 93 10.47 1.27 -0.84
CA THR A 93 10.78 2.55 -0.16
C THR A 93 9.52 3.25 0.36
N ASN A 94 8.48 3.33 -0.47
CA ASN A 94 7.18 3.87 -0.08
C ASN A 94 6.17 2.73 -0.09
N HIS A 95 5.89 2.16 1.07
CA HIS A 95 4.93 1.09 1.26
C HIS A 95 3.87 1.47 2.28
N ILE A 96 2.78 0.73 2.33
CA ILE A 96 1.70 0.91 3.30
C ILE A 96 1.62 -0.34 4.16
N ALA A 97 1.89 -0.17 5.46
CA ALA A 97 1.82 -1.24 6.43
C ALA A 97 0.49 -1.20 7.20
N PHE A 98 -0.18 -2.33 7.26
CA PHE A 98 -1.40 -2.56 8.03
C PHE A 98 -1.09 -3.45 9.24
N ASP A 99 -1.79 -3.25 10.34
CA ASP A 99 -1.58 -4.02 11.56
C ASP A 99 -2.13 -5.45 11.43
N ALA A 100 -1.33 -6.42 11.83
CA ALA A 100 -1.76 -7.79 12.08
C ALA A 100 -1.61 -8.07 13.58
N PRO A 101 -2.71 -8.23 14.34
CA PRO A 101 -2.65 -8.24 15.80
C PRO A 101 -1.93 -9.46 16.38
N THR A 102 -1.76 -10.53 15.62
CA THR A 102 -1.07 -11.77 16.01
C THR A 102 -0.36 -12.41 14.84
N LEU A 103 0.61 -13.29 15.12
CA LEU A 103 1.27 -14.10 14.08
C LEU A 103 0.30 -15.04 13.36
N ASP A 104 -0.75 -15.53 14.03
CA ASP A 104 -1.78 -16.35 13.39
C ASP A 104 -2.61 -15.51 12.41
N ALA A 105 -2.93 -14.26 12.74
CA ALA A 105 -3.58 -13.33 11.83
C ALA A 105 -2.68 -13.01 10.62
N LEU A 106 -1.38 -12.79 10.86
CA LEU A 106 -0.39 -12.57 9.80
C LEU A 106 -0.33 -13.77 8.85
N ALA A 107 -0.28 -15.00 9.40
CA ALA A 107 -0.29 -16.23 8.61
C ALA A 107 -1.57 -16.39 7.78
N ALA A 108 -2.73 -16.03 8.35
CA ALA A 108 -4.01 -16.06 7.62
C ALA A 108 -4.04 -15.04 6.46
N HIS A 109 -3.42 -13.86 6.63
CA HIS A 109 -3.26 -12.89 5.54
C HIS A 109 -2.33 -13.43 4.44
N ARG A 110 -1.18 -14.00 4.80
CA ARG A 110 -0.26 -14.65 3.86
C ARG A 110 -0.96 -15.74 3.04
N ASP A 111 -1.68 -16.64 3.72
CA ASP A 111 -2.35 -17.77 3.08
C ASP A 111 -3.47 -17.27 2.14
N ARG A 112 -4.19 -16.22 2.49
CA ARG A 112 -5.15 -15.58 1.61
C ARG A 112 -4.48 -14.94 0.39
N TRP A 113 -3.35 -14.25 0.55
CA TRP A 113 -2.62 -13.65 -0.55
C TRP A 113 -2.09 -14.71 -1.54
N THR A 114 -1.47 -15.77 -1.02
CA THR A 114 -0.97 -16.87 -1.87
C THR A 114 -2.10 -17.62 -2.57
N ALA A 115 -3.25 -17.83 -1.91
CA ALA A 115 -4.44 -18.43 -2.52
C ALA A 115 -5.04 -17.58 -3.64
N ASN A 116 -4.81 -16.26 -3.62
CA ASN A 116 -5.19 -15.33 -4.69
C ASN A 116 -4.06 -15.13 -5.74
N GLY A 117 -3.04 -15.97 -5.74
CA GLY A 117 -2.00 -15.95 -6.77
C GLY A 117 -0.90 -14.90 -6.56
N LEU A 118 -0.82 -14.27 -5.38
CA LEU A 118 0.23 -13.30 -5.09
C LEU A 118 1.50 -13.99 -4.57
N PRO A 119 2.67 -13.65 -5.10
CA PRO A 119 3.93 -13.95 -4.44
C PRO A 119 4.05 -13.11 -3.16
N VAL A 120 4.45 -13.75 -2.06
CA VAL A 120 4.57 -13.12 -0.75
C VAL A 120 5.98 -13.25 -0.24
N ILE A 121 6.51 -12.17 0.32
CA ILE A 121 7.80 -12.15 1.02
C ILE A 121 7.51 -11.97 2.50
N GLU A 122 8.03 -12.87 3.36
CA GLU A 122 7.94 -12.74 4.80
C GLU A 122 9.32 -12.42 5.37
N ILE A 123 9.39 -11.43 6.26
CA ILE A 123 10.64 -11.00 6.91
C ILE A 123 10.40 -10.85 8.40
N ASN A 124 11.27 -11.49 9.19
CA ASN A 124 11.33 -11.26 10.62
C ASN A 124 12.40 -10.20 10.93
N HIS A 125 11.96 -9.02 11.35
CA HIS A 125 12.82 -7.89 11.71
C HIS A 125 13.29 -7.91 13.16
N GLY A 126 12.99 -8.98 13.91
CA GLY A 126 13.32 -9.11 15.33
C GLY A 126 12.25 -8.50 16.26
N TRP A 127 11.86 -7.26 16.04
CA TRP A 127 10.80 -6.57 16.79
C TRP A 127 9.42 -6.69 16.16
N CYS A 128 9.33 -7.02 14.88
CA CYS A 128 8.10 -7.37 14.17
C CYS A 128 8.36 -8.46 13.13
N THR A 129 7.31 -9.13 12.70
CA THR A 129 7.30 -9.99 11.52
C THR A 129 6.31 -9.42 10.53
N SER A 130 6.73 -9.29 9.28
CA SER A 130 5.96 -8.67 8.22
C SER A 130 5.83 -9.58 7.00
N ILE A 131 4.71 -9.45 6.27
CA ILE A 131 4.53 -10.01 4.94
C ILE A 131 4.32 -8.88 3.95
N TYR A 132 4.88 -9.04 2.75
CA TYR A 132 4.87 -8.04 1.69
C TYR A 132 4.34 -8.63 0.39
N ALA A 133 3.55 -7.83 -0.33
CA ALA A 133 3.12 -8.09 -1.69
C ALA A 133 3.00 -6.77 -2.45
N GLU A 134 2.68 -6.84 -3.73
CA GLU A 134 2.45 -5.67 -4.58
C GLU A 134 0.98 -5.60 -4.99
N ASP A 135 0.38 -4.41 -4.89
CA ASP A 135 -0.96 -4.15 -5.36
C ASP A 135 -0.99 -3.93 -6.90
N PRO A 136 -2.18 -3.86 -7.55
CA PRO A 136 -2.28 -3.62 -8.99
C PRO A 136 -1.68 -2.30 -9.48
N ASN A 137 -1.40 -1.37 -8.58
CA ASN A 137 -0.79 -0.08 -8.88
C ASN A 137 0.74 -0.09 -8.74
N GLY A 138 1.34 -1.24 -8.38
CA GLY A 138 2.76 -1.36 -8.11
C GLY A 138 3.18 -0.77 -6.77
N ILE A 139 2.25 -0.62 -5.84
CA ILE A 139 2.51 -0.16 -4.48
C ILE A 139 2.79 -1.39 -3.61
N THR A 140 3.90 -1.37 -2.88
CA THR A 140 4.17 -2.40 -1.88
C THR A 140 3.19 -2.24 -0.72
N VAL A 141 2.46 -3.31 -0.41
CA VAL A 141 1.59 -3.43 0.77
C VAL A 141 2.17 -4.42 1.74
N GLU A 142 1.95 -4.17 3.03
CA GLU A 142 2.49 -4.94 4.13
C GLU A 142 1.39 -5.24 5.14
N PHE A 143 1.37 -6.46 5.70
CA PHE A 143 0.82 -6.70 7.03
C PHE A 143 1.98 -6.91 8.00
N CYS A 144 1.94 -6.21 9.15
CA CYS A 144 3.00 -6.23 10.16
C CYS A 144 2.44 -6.66 11.51
N CYS A 145 3.04 -7.70 12.10
CA CYS A 145 2.76 -8.12 13.47
C CYS A 145 3.90 -7.72 14.38
N THR A 146 3.64 -6.83 15.35
CA THR A 146 4.63 -6.47 16.38
C THR A 146 4.86 -7.64 17.31
N THR A 147 6.11 -8.12 17.42
CA THR A 147 6.51 -9.29 18.22
C THR A 147 7.45 -8.93 19.36
N GLY A 148 7.96 -7.71 19.40
CA GLY A 148 8.90 -7.23 20.40
C GLY A 148 8.70 -5.76 20.74
N ASP A 149 9.69 -5.15 21.39
CA ASP A 149 9.63 -3.72 21.70
C ASP A 149 10.01 -2.90 20.46
N VAL A 150 9.11 -2.04 20.03
CA VAL A 150 9.33 -1.08 18.93
C VAL A 150 10.36 0.00 19.31
N ARG A 151 10.55 0.22 20.61
CA ARG A 151 11.44 1.28 21.11
C ARG A 151 12.87 0.79 21.16
N ASP A 152 13.70 1.37 20.32
CA ASP A 152 15.15 1.19 20.40
C ASP A 152 15.74 2.32 21.25
N PRO A 153 16.40 2.02 22.39
CA PRO A 153 17.05 3.03 23.21
C PRO A 153 18.21 3.73 22.51
N ALA A 154 18.79 3.13 21.47
CA ALA A 154 19.87 3.70 20.67
C ALA A 154 19.37 4.59 19.51
N ALA A 155 18.07 4.60 19.20
CA ALA A 155 17.49 5.24 18.01
C ALA A 155 17.93 6.70 17.83
N ALA A 156 17.95 7.50 18.92
CA ALA A 156 18.33 8.91 18.85
C ALA A 156 19.82 9.09 18.49
N ALA A 157 20.68 8.20 18.96
CA ALA A 157 22.11 8.23 18.64
C ALA A 157 22.36 7.77 17.20
N LEU A 158 21.70 6.68 16.77
CA LEU A 158 21.82 6.15 15.41
C LEU A 158 21.33 7.13 14.35
N LEU A 159 20.28 7.91 14.67
CA LEU A 159 19.68 8.88 13.73
C LEU A 159 20.70 9.95 13.27
N VAL A 160 21.61 10.35 14.14
CA VAL A 160 22.57 11.44 13.88
C VAL A 160 24.00 10.94 13.64
N ASP A 161 24.24 9.65 13.73
CA ASP A 161 25.55 9.06 13.46
C ASP A 161 25.86 9.10 11.96
N PRO A 162 26.93 9.77 11.50
CA PRO A 162 27.30 9.82 10.08
C PRO A 162 27.81 8.47 9.54
N ALA A 163 28.12 7.50 10.43
CA ALA A 163 28.60 6.17 10.06
C ALA A 163 28.04 5.12 11.03
N PRO A 164 26.69 4.92 11.04
CA PRO A 164 26.09 3.97 11.97
C PRO A 164 26.57 2.53 11.67
N PRO A 165 26.59 1.65 12.67
CA PRO A 165 26.90 0.25 12.48
C PRO A 165 25.85 -0.36 11.53
N LEU A 166 26.32 -1.15 10.56
CA LEU A 166 25.44 -1.85 9.62
C LEU A 166 25.06 -3.22 10.21
N GLU A 167 23.77 -3.47 10.26
CA GLU A 167 23.24 -4.77 10.64
C GLU A 167 23.19 -5.72 9.42
N THR A 168 23.29 -7.02 9.68
CA THR A 168 23.02 -8.01 8.64
C THR A 168 21.52 -8.03 8.34
N PRO A 169 21.11 -7.82 7.09
CA PRO A 169 19.68 -7.91 6.76
C PRO A 169 19.11 -9.28 7.13
N PRO A 170 17.87 -9.34 7.64
CA PRO A 170 17.20 -10.62 7.91
C PRO A 170 17.00 -11.41 6.60
N GLU A 171 17.06 -12.73 6.70
CA GLU A 171 16.80 -13.61 5.55
C GLU A 171 15.29 -13.63 5.25
N PRO A 172 14.87 -13.32 4.01
CA PRO A 172 13.47 -13.37 3.63
C PRO A 172 13.02 -14.82 3.35
N ILE A 173 11.76 -15.10 3.66
CA ILE A 173 11.07 -16.33 3.23
C ILE A 173 10.17 -15.98 2.06
N PHE A 174 10.24 -16.75 0.98
CA PHE A 174 9.44 -16.52 -0.22
C PHE A 174 8.34 -17.57 -0.33
N TYR A 175 7.11 -17.12 -0.50
CA TYR A 175 5.96 -17.96 -0.81
C TYR A 175 5.52 -17.67 -2.25
N VAL A 176 5.62 -18.66 -3.11
CA VAL A 176 5.27 -18.54 -4.53
C VAL A 176 4.02 -19.40 -4.77
N PRO A 177 2.96 -18.86 -5.39
CA PRO A 177 1.78 -19.63 -5.74
C PRO A 177 2.14 -20.83 -6.63
N GLU A 178 1.45 -21.96 -6.46
CA GLU A 178 1.74 -23.20 -7.19
C GLU A 178 1.63 -23.03 -8.73
N ASP A 179 0.71 -22.19 -9.19
CA ASP A 179 0.49 -21.92 -10.62
C ASP A 179 1.52 -20.98 -11.25
N ALA A 180 2.33 -20.26 -10.46
CA ALA A 180 3.36 -19.35 -10.97
C ALA A 180 4.63 -20.07 -11.46
N THR A 181 4.76 -21.37 -11.22
CA THR A 181 5.92 -22.20 -11.61
C THR A 181 5.77 -22.89 -12.98
N ALA A 182 4.66 -22.69 -13.68
CA ALA A 182 4.31 -23.37 -14.94
C ALA A 182 4.47 -22.52 -16.21
N GLY A 183 5.28 -21.44 -16.15
CA GLY A 183 5.53 -20.53 -17.27
C GLY A 183 6.98 -20.52 -17.75
#